data_7d112fe6defac8ad30ad59898406b7e8
#
_entry.id   7d112fe6defac8ad30ad59898406b7e8
#
_cell.length_a   1.000
_cell.length_b   1.000
_cell.length_c   1.000
_cell.angle_alpha   90.00
_cell.angle_beta   90.00
_cell.angle_gamma   90.00
#
_symmetry.space_group_name_H-M   'P 1'
#
loop_
_entity.id
_entity.type
_entity.pdbx_description
1 polymer ?
#
loop_
_entity_poly.entity_id
_entity_poly.type
_entity_poly.pdbx_seq_one_letter_code
_entity_poly.pdbx_strand_id
1 'polypeptide(L)'
;VSGPACSPAARADKGAGDGAGRAQASRRYPDRPVVGVLAVVLRGERALVVRRSNPPLPGRWGFPGGVLELGETVAEGAMRELFEETGVVAEPAGVLTAIDTIDRDAEGRVRYHYTLVAVRGLWRSGEGVAGDDADEVAWLDRAEILARALPVAPALLPLIDLALKKAREDVG
;
A
#
# COMPACT_ATOMS: atom_id res chain seq x y z
N VAL A 1 -60.30 -9.69 29.56
CA VAL A 1 -59.18 -10.53 29.23
C VAL A 1 -58.03 -9.65 28.78
N SER A 2 -57.08 -9.40 29.72
CA SER A 2 -56.00 -8.44 29.56
C SER A 2 -54.81 -9.14 28.91
N GLY A 3 -54.27 -8.58 27.79
CA GLY A 3 -53.01 -8.99 27.20
C GLY A 3 -51.85 -8.16 27.74
N PRO A 4 -50.63 -8.72 27.82
CA PRO A 4 -49.48 -8.06 28.44
C PRO A 4 -48.81 -7.00 27.53
N ALA A 5 -48.35 -5.93 28.20
CA ALA A 5 -47.65 -4.80 27.62
C ALA A 5 -46.25 -5.19 27.09
N CYS A 6 -45.93 -4.68 25.90
CA CYS A 6 -44.63 -4.80 25.30
C CYS A 6 -43.72 -3.68 25.86
N SER A 7 -42.60 -4.07 26.51
CA SER A 7 -41.56 -3.16 26.98
C SER A 7 -40.66 -2.72 25.80
N PRO A 8 -40.20 -1.44 25.76
CA PRO A 8 -39.32 -0.99 24.71
C PRO A 8 -37.87 -1.42 24.96
N ALA A 9 -37.24 -2.00 23.91
CA ALA A 9 -35.87 -2.41 23.90
C ALA A 9 -34.89 -1.23 24.09
N ALA A 10 -33.89 -1.45 24.91
CA ALA A 10 -32.80 -0.54 25.20
C ALA A 10 -31.99 -0.19 23.92
N ARG A 11 -31.73 1.09 23.74
CA ARG A 11 -30.82 1.62 22.70
C ARG A 11 -29.40 1.17 22.98
N ALA A 12 -28.82 0.44 22.03
CA ALA A 12 -27.39 0.15 22.01
C ALA A 12 -26.62 1.45 21.70
N ASP A 13 -25.74 1.80 22.60
CA ASP A 13 -24.77 2.89 22.48
C ASP A 13 -23.79 2.58 21.34
N LYS A 14 -23.75 3.47 20.35
CA LYS A 14 -22.77 3.42 19.26
C LYS A 14 -21.49 4.07 19.77
N GLY A 15 -20.57 3.28 20.30
CA GLY A 15 -19.19 3.68 20.51
C GLY A 15 -18.52 3.92 19.16
N ALA A 16 -18.47 5.17 18.73
CA ALA A 16 -17.65 5.62 17.60
C ALA A 16 -16.23 5.90 18.08
N GLY A 17 -15.24 5.38 17.35
CA GLY A 17 -13.89 5.88 17.37
C GLY A 17 -12.89 5.04 18.16
N ASP A 18 -12.23 4.07 17.52
CA ASP A 18 -10.86 3.64 17.84
C ASP A 18 -10.31 2.59 16.83
N GLY A 19 -10.91 2.46 15.65
CA GLY A 19 -10.53 1.43 14.67
C GLY A 19 -9.12 1.61 14.07
N ALA A 20 -8.75 2.83 13.69
CA ALA A 20 -7.49 3.11 12.99
C ALA A 20 -6.25 2.97 13.90
N GLY A 21 -6.32 3.46 15.13
CA GLY A 21 -5.20 3.34 16.08
C GLY A 21 -4.91 1.92 16.54
N ARG A 22 -5.94 1.09 16.70
CA ARG A 22 -5.78 -0.34 17.06
C ARG A 22 -5.20 -1.18 15.93
N ALA A 23 -5.59 -0.92 14.68
CA ALA A 23 -5.05 -1.65 13.53
C ALA A 23 -3.56 -1.38 13.34
N GLN A 24 -3.07 -0.16 13.56
CA GLN A 24 -1.65 0.19 13.45
C GLN A 24 -0.81 -0.32 14.63
N ALA A 25 -1.36 -0.32 15.85
CA ALA A 25 -0.70 -0.91 17.02
C ALA A 25 -0.51 -2.42 16.89
N SER A 26 -1.43 -3.14 16.24
CA SER A 26 -1.36 -4.59 16.01
C SER A 26 -0.33 -5.01 14.95
N ARG A 27 0.23 -4.08 14.15
CA ARG A 27 1.25 -4.35 13.12
C ARG A 27 2.68 -4.34 13.65
N ARG A 28 2.88 -3.77 14.82
CA ARG A 28 4.17 -3.77 15.51
C ARG A 28 4.26 -4.99 16.43
N TYR A 29 5.36 -5.75 16.32
CA TYR A 29 5.55 -7.04 16.99
C TYR A 29 4.42 -8.04 16.66
N PRO A 30 4.22 -8.32 15.37
CA PRO A 30 3.12 -9.17 14.94
C PRO A 30 3.37 -10.63 15.33
N ASP A 31 2.30 -11.40 15.53
CA ASP A 31 2.31 -12.85 15.76
C ASP A 31 2.44 -13.67 14.47
N ARG A 32 2.27 -13.01 13.32
CA ARG A 32 2.35 -13.60 11.97
C ARG A 32 2.72 -12.53 10.94
N PRO A 33 3.24 -12.93 9.75
CA PRO A 33 3.44 -12.00 8.66
C PRO A 33 2.14 -11.30 8.25
N VAL A 34 2.23 -10.02 7.90
CA VAL A 34 1.12 -9.22 7.38
C VAL A 34 1.25 -9.18 5.86
N VAL A 35 0.18 -9.50 5.14
CA VAL A 35 0.17 -9.36 3.67
C VAL A 35 -0.10 -7.91 3.33
N GLY A 36 0.78 -7.34 2.50
CA GLY A 36 0.63 -6.02 1.91
C GLY A 36 0.66 -6.08 0.39
N VAL A 37 0.19 -5.03 -0.23
CA VAL A 37 0.16 -4.87 -1.69
C VAL A 37 0.88 -3.59 -2.09
N LEU A 38 1.53 -3.61 -3.25
CA LEU A 38 2.16 -2.45 -3.88
C LEU A 38 1.61 -2.32 -5.31
N ALA A 39 1.22 -1.11 -5.69
CA ALA A 39 0.80 -0.81 -7.06
C ALA A 39 1.98 -0.26 -7.87
N VAL A 40 2.46 -1.02 -8.84
CA VAL A 40 3.57 -0.64 -9.72
C VAL A 40 3.01 -0.14 -11.05
N VAL A 41 2.94 1.18 -11.21
CA VAL A 41 2.36 1.83 -12.40
C VAL A 41 3.46 2.63 -13.10
N LEU A 42 3.56 2.44 -14.43
CA LEU A 42 4.50 3.15 -15.29
C LEU A 42 3.76 4.03 -16.31
N ARG A 43 4.35 5.21 -16.61
CA ARG A 43 4.03 6.05 -17.78
C ARG A 43 5.32 6.24 -18.58
N GLY A 44 5.46 5.48 -19.65
CA GLY A 44 6.75 5.34 -20.34
C GLY A 44 7.80 4.72 -19.40
N GLU A 45 8.90 5.41 -19.18
CA GLU A 45 9.96 4.95 -18.26
C GLU A 45 9.82 5.50 -16.82
N ARG A 46 8.81 6.33 -16.55
CA ARG A 46 8.56 6.91 -15.23
C ARG A 46 7.61 6.07 -14.42
N ALA A 47 7.98 5.79 -13.19
CA ALA A 47 7.16 5.11 -12.20
C ALA A 47 6.43 6.13 -11.32
N LEU A 48 5.17 5.83 -10.96
CA LEU A 48 4.47 6.55 -9.91
C LEU A 48 5.03 6.14 -8.56
N VAL A 49 5.54 7.12 -7.82
CA VAL A 49 6.12 6.90 -6.49
C VAL A 49 5.53 7.87 -5.48
N VAL A 50 5.47 7.43 -4.22
CA VAL A 50 4.97 8.22 -3.10
C VAL A 50 6.04 8.32 -2.02
N ARG A 51 6.11 9.47 -1.34
CA ARG A 51 6.90 9.62 -0.12
C ARG A 51 6.02 9.27 1.08
N ARG A 52 6.40 8.22 1.79
CA ARG A 52 5.60 7.65 2.88
C ARG A 52 5.63 8.54 4.12
N SER A 53 4.46 8.85 4.69
CA SER A 53 4.33 9.54 5.99
C SER A 53 4.46 8.59 7.17
N ASN A 54 4.08 7.32 7.02
CA ASN A 54 3.90 6.35 8.09
C ASN A 54 5.01 5.28 8.22
N PRO A 55 5.24 4.71 9.44
CA PRO A 55 6.09 3.54 9.64
C PRO A 55 5.66 2.33 8.78
N PRO A 56 6.61 1.43 8.44
CA PRO A 56 7.96 1.30 8.99
C PRO A 56 9.03 2.15 8.30
N LEU A 57 8.74 2.85 7.21
CA LEU A 57 9.73 3.60 6.41
C LEU A 57 9.30 5.06 6.17
N PRO A 58 9.06 5.89 7.21
CA PRO A 58 8.63 7.27 7.02
C PRO A 58 9.70 8.08 6.29
N GLY A 59 9.27 9.00 5.42
CA GLY A 59 10.14 9.86 4.61
C GLY A 59 10.81 9.18 3.42
N ARG A 60 10.65 7.86 3.24
CA ARG A 60 11.21 7.13 2.10
C ARG A 60 10.24 7.09 0.94
N TRP A 61 10.79 7.17 -0.26
CA TRP A 61 10.06 6.99 -1.50
C TRP A 61 9.84 5.49 -1.78
N GLY A 62 8.63 5.13 -2.15
CA GLY A 62 8.23 3.78 -2.49
C GLY A 62 7.07 3.77 -3.48
N PHE A 63 6.53 2.60 -3.79
CA PHE A 63 5.29 2.48 -4.54
C PHE A 63 4.09 2.73 -3.62
N PRO A 64 2.97 3.26 -4.15
CA PRO A 64 1.69 3.27 -3.45
C PRO A 64 1.33 1.87 -2.97
N GLY A 65 0.80 1.77 -1.76
CA GLY A 65 0.41 0.46 -1.24
C GLY A 65 0.24 0.43 0.27
N GLY A 66 -0.48 -0.58 0.71
CA GLY A 66 -0.85 -0.80 2.10
C GLY A 66 -1.13 -2.24 2.43
N VAL A 67 -1.96 -2.48 3.43
CA VAL A 67 -2.32 -3.83 3.87
C VAL A 67 -3.50 -4.34 3.07
N LEU A 68 -3.41 -5.61 2.66
CA LEU A 68 -4.52 -6.31 2.04
C LEU A 68 -5.66 -6.47 3.04
N GLU A 69 -6.87 -6.07 2.67
CA GLU A 69 -8.06 -6.20 3.50
C GLU A 69 -8.71 -7.58 3.35
N LEU A 70 -9.47 -7.98 4.36
CA LEU A 70 -10.17 -9.25 4.34
C LEU A 70 -11.24 -9.27 3.24
N GLY A 71 -11.13 -10.24 2.33
CA GLY A 71 -12.06 -10.41 1.21
C GLY A 71 -11.61 -9.75 -0.10
N GLU A 72 -10.52 -8.96 -0.08
CA GLU A 72 -9.92 -8.43 -1.30
C GLU A 72 -9.00 -9.44 -1.98
N THR A 73 -8.95 -9.41 -3.29
CA THR A 73 -7.83 -9.96 -4.04
C THR A 73 -6.62 -9.00 -3.97
N VAL A 74 -5.41 -9.52 -4.21
CA VAL A 74 -4.20 -8.66 -4.26
C VAL A 74 -4.29 -7.56 -5.33
N ALA A 75 -5.02 -7.83 -6.42
CA ALA A 75 -5.26 -6.85 -7.48
C ALA A 75 -6.19 -5.72 -7.03
N GLU A 76 -7.30 -6.06 -6.37
CA GLU A 76 -8.25 -5.08 -5.84
C GLU A 76 -7.59 -4.20 -4.78
N GLY A 77 -6.89 -4.82 -3.80
CA GLY A 77 -6.20 -4.06 -2.75
C GLY A 77 -5.13 -3.13 -3.31
N ALA A 78 -4.33 -3.56 -4.29
CA ALA A 78 -3.32 -2.69 -4.90
C ALA A 78 -3.94 -1.49 -5.65
N MET A 79 -5.05 -1.69 -6.37
CA MET A 79 -5.73 -0.59 -7.08
C MET A 79 -6.48 0.33 -6.13
N ARG A 80 -7.03 -0.17 -5.03
CA ARG A 80 -7.63 0.65 -3.96
C ARG A 80 -6.57 1.57 -3.33
N GLU A 81 -5.46 1.01 -2.84
CA GLU A 81 -4.36 1.77 -2.23
C GLU A 81 -3.77 2.82 -3.21
N LEU A 82 -3.60 2.43 -4.49
CA LEU A 82 -3.17 3.36 -5.54
C LEU A 82 -4.09 4.58 -5.61
N PHE A 83 -5.39 4.34 -5.66
CA PHE A 83 -6.38 5.42 -5.77
C PHE A 83 -6.44 6.27 -4.50
N GLU A 84 -6.46 5.66 -3.32
CA GLU A 84 -6.53 6.35 -2.03
C GLU A 84 -5.31 7.25 -1.79
N GLU A 85 -4.10 6.74 -2.09
CA GLU A 85 -2.87 7.50 -1.87
C GLU A 85 -2.55 8.52 -2.96
N THR A 86 -3.06 8.35 -4.19
CA THR A 86 -2.59 9.16 -5.33
C THR A 86 -3.69 9.71 -6.24
N GLY A 87 -4.93 9.25 -6.15
CA GLY A 87 -6.01 9.56 -7.08
C GLY A 87 -5.78 9.01 -8.51
N VAL A 88 -4.75 8.20 -8.74
CA VAL A 88 -4.47 7.59 -10.04
C VAL A 88 -5.31 6.34 -10.22
N VAL A 89 -5.87 6.18 -11.42
CA VAL A 89 -6.62 5.00 -11.84
C VAL A 89 -5.76 4.15 -12.77
N ALA A 90 -5.63 2.87 -12.45
CA ALA A 90 -4.96 1.89 -13.29
C ALA A 90 -5.76 0.58 -13.36
N GLU A 91 -5.53 -0.20 -14.40
CA GLU A 91 -6.08 -1.54 -14.56
C GLU A 91 -5.02 -2.57 -14.14
N PRO A 92 -5.36 -3.55 -13.28
CA PRO A 92 -4.39 -4.54 -12.84
C PRO A 92 -3.96 -5.44 -14.01
N ALA A 93 -2.65 -5.65 -14.14
CA ALA A 93 -2.02 -6.42 -15.22
C ALA A 93 -1.15 -7.58 -14.70
N GLY A 94 -1.53 -8.13 -13.55
CA GLY A 94 -0.90 -9.29 -12.95
C GLY A 94 0.12 -8.95 -11.85
N VAL A 95 0.54 -9.99 -11.16
CA VAL A 95 1.56 -9.91 -10.12
C VAL A 95 2.95 -9.91 -10.75
N LEU A 96 3.80 -8.97 -10.35
CA LEU A 96 5.20 -8.92 -10.74
C LEU A 96 6.05 -9.87 -9.90
N THR A 97 5.92 -9.76 -8.58
CA THR A 97 6.67 -10.57 -7.61
C THR A 97 6.10 -10.40 -6.21
N ALA A 98 6.60 -11.21 -5.27
CA ALA A 98 6.43 -11.00 -3.83
C ALA A 98 7.79 -10.70 -3.17
N ILE A 99 7.77 -9.89 -2.12
CA ILE A 99 8.96 -9.42 -1.41
C ILE A 99 8.71 -9.51 0.09
N ASP A 100 9.64 -10.11 0.81
CA ASP A 100 9.61 -10.09 2.27
C ASP A 100 10.32 -8.85 2.82
N THR A 101 9.66 -8.20 3.77
CA THR A 101 10.22 -7.08 4.52
C THR A 101 10.17 -7.41 6.00
N ILE A 102 11.33 -7.70 6.57
CA ILE A 102 11.48 -8.06 7.97
C ILE A 102 12.35 -7.00 8.66
N ASP A 103 11.78 -6.31 9.63
CA ASP A 103 12.47 -5.34 10.45
C ASP A 103 12.59 -5.87 11.89
N ARG A 104 13.79 -5.75 12.47
CA ARG A 104 14.08 -6.24 13.81
C ARG A 104 14.54 -5.09 14.72
N ASP A 105 14.20 -5.21 15.99
CA ASP A 105 14.70 -4.30 17.01
C ASP A 105 16.15 -4.65 17.45
N ALA A 106 16.70 -3.88 18.37
CA ALA A 106 18.04 -4.06 18.87
C ALA A 106 18.24 -5.40 19.61
N GLU A 107 17.17 -5.99 20.13
CA GLU A 107 17.14 -7.29 20.79
C GLU A 107 16.93 -8.45 19.81
N GLY A 108 16.83 -8.17 18.50
CA GLY A 108 16.63 -9.16 17.45
C GLY A 108 15.19 -9.64 17.27
N ARG A 109 14.22 -9.10 18.04
CA ARG A 109 12.81 -9.45 17.90
C ARG A 109 12.24 -8.86 16.63
N VAL A 110 11.36 -9.58 15.94
CA VAL A 110 10.68 -9.08 14.73
C VAL A 110 9.74 -7.94 15.12
N ARG A 111 10.08 -6.72 14.72
CA ARG A 111 9.29 -5.51 14.95
C ARG A 111 8.21 -5.31 13.90
N TYR A 112 8.55 -5.59 12.63
CA TYR A 112 7.61 -5.62 11.51
C TYR A 112 7.93 -6.80 10.60
N HIS A 113 6.91 -7.47 10.09
CA HIS A 113 7.04 -8.52 9.09
C HIS A 113 5.92 -8.41 8.07
N TYR A 114 6.29 -8.04 6.84
CA TYR A 114 5.36 -7.96 5.72
C TYR A 114 5.80 -8.88 4.59
N THR A 115 4.84 -9.56 3.98
CA THR A 115 4.98 -10.13 2.64
C THR A 115 4.25 -9.20 1.68
N LEU A 116 4.99 -8.44 0.88
CA LEU A 116 4.48 -7.44 -0.04
C LEU A 116 4.31 -8.05 -1.43
N VAL A 117 3.09 -8.02 -1.96
CA VAL A 117 2.79 -8.46 -3.32
C VAL A 117 2.77 -7.25 -4.25
N ALA A 118 3.72 -7.18 -5.18
CA ALA A 118 3.80 -6.12 -6.18
C ALA A 118 2.89 -6.45 -7.38
N VAL A 119 1.87 -5.64 -7.57
CA VAL A 119 0.90 -5.75 -8.67
C VAL A 119 1.19 -4.69 -9.72
N ARG A 120 1.37 -5.10 -10.97
CA ARG A 120 1.50 -4.18 -12.08
C ARG A 120 0.15 -3.56 -12.42
N GLY A 121 0.12 -2.23 -12.61
CA GLY A 121 -1.04 -1.49 -13.08
C GLY A 121 -0.77 -0.83 -14.43
N LEU A 122 -1.71 -0.93 -15.35
CA LEU A 122 -1.72 -0.18 -16.61
C LEU A 122 -2.42 1.16 -16.35
N TRP A 123 -1.66 2.26 -16.40
CA TRP A 123 -2.22 3.60 -16.19
C TRP A 123 -3.41 3.91 -17.11
N ARG A 124 -4.46 4.48 -16.57
CA ARG A 124 -5.66 4.89 -17.28
C ARG A 124 -5.90 6.39 -17.20
N SER A 125 -5.82 6.95 -15.99
CA SER A 125 -6.04 8.37 -15.74
C SER A 125 -5.45 8.83 -14.42
N GLY A 126 -5.40 10.13 -14.19
CA GLY A 126 -4.87 10.77 -12.99
C GLY A 126 -3.40 11.15 -13.12
N GLU A 127 -3.06 12.35 -12.61
CA GLU A 127 -1.68 12.86 -12.63
C GLU A 127 -0.90 12.50 -11.35
N GLY A 128 -1.60 12.07 -10.31
CA GLY A 128 -1.03 11.81 -8.99
C GLY A 128 -1.06 13.05 -8.10
N VAL A 129 -1.90 12.99 -7.07
CA VAL A 129 -2.02 14.00 -6.02
C VAL A 129 -1.90 13.29 -4.69
N ALA A 130 -1.09 13.82 -3.78
CA ALA A 130 -0.89 13.20 -2.47
C ALA A 130 -2.22 13.10 -1.71
N GLY A 131 -2.58 11.89 -1.31
CA GLY A 131 -3.71 11.58 -0.43
C GLY A 131 -3.28 11.50 1.04
N ASP A 132 -4.12 10.94 1.88
CA ASP A 132 -3.99 11.03 3.35
C ASP A 132 -2.70 10.41 3.93
N ASP A 133 -2.17 9.35 3.30
CA ASP A 133 -1.00 8.59 3.78
C ASP A 133 0.30 8.86 2.99
N ALA A 134 0.27 9.79 2.03
CA ALA A 134 1.41 10.21 1.23
C ALA A 134 1.75 11.69 1.45
N ASP A 135 2.99 11.99 1.84
CA ASP A 135 3.46 13.38 1.93
C ASP A 135 3.65 14.01 0.54
N GLU A 136 4.00 13.21 -0.45
CA GLU A 136 4.33 13.65 -1.80
C GLU A 136 4.14 12.52 -2.80
N VAL A 137 3.70 12.86 -4.01
CA VAL A 137 3.53 11.93 -5.15
C VAL A 137 4.32 12.48 -6.33
N ALA A 138 5.02 11.61 -7.05
CA ALA A 138 5.76 12.00 -8.24
C ALA A 138 5.84 10.87 -9.28
N TRP A 139 5.93 11.26 -10.55
CA TRP A 139 6.34 10.39 -11.64
C TRP A 139 7.83 10.57 -11.86
N LEU A 140 8.64 9.57 -11.48
CA LEU A 140 10.09 9.61 -11.55
C LEU A 140 10.64 8.42 -12.32
N ASP A 141 11.64 8.66 -13.15
CA ASP A 141 12.44 7.59 -13.70
C ASP A 141 13.61 7.22 -12.76
N ARG A 142 14.25 6.10 -13.08
CA ARG A 142 15.36 5.58 -12.28
C ARG A 142 16.54 6.57 -12.19
N ALA A 143 16.84 7.28 -13.27
CA ALA A 143 17.95 8.23 -13.32
C ALA A 143 17.66 9.47 -12.46
N GLU A 144 16.44 9.99 -12.49
CA GLU A 144 16.00 11.09 -11.64
C GLU A 144 16.07 10.74 -10.14
N ILE A 145 15.64 9.52 -9.76
CA ILE A 145 15.71 9.03 -8.38
C ILE A 145 17.16 9.00 -7.88
N LEU A 146 18.08 8.48 -8.69
CA LEU A 146 19.50 8.40 -8.35
C LEU A 146 20.19 9.76 -8.34
N ALA A 147 19.90 10.62 -9.33
CA ALA A 147 20.48 11.94 -9.44
C ALA A 147 20.08 12.85 -8.27
N ARG A 148 18.87 12.71 -7.75
CA ARG A 148 18.38 13.46 -6.60
C ARG A 148 18.78 12.83 -5.26
N ALA A 149 19.47 11.68 -5.26
CA ALA A 149 19.84 10.92 -4.07
C ALA A 149 18.67 10.70 -3.09
N LEU A 150 17.47 10.39 -3.63
CA LEU A 150 16.26 10.26 -2.83
C LEU A 150 16.38 9.09 -1.84
N PRO A 151 15.93 9.26 -0.60
CA PRO A 151 15.83 8.15 0.34
C PRO A 151 14.72 7.18 -0.12
N VAL A 152 15.10 6.02 -0.64
CA VAL A 152 14.16 5.05 -1.21
C VAL A 152 13.96 3.83 -0.33
N ALA A 153 12.78 3.21 -0.44
CA ALA A 153 12.55 1.86 0.07
C ALA A 153 13.43 0.86 -0.71
N PRO A 154 13.99 -0.18 -0.07
CA PRO A 154 14.94 -1.11 -0.71
C PRO A 154 14.41 -1.77 -1.98
N ALA A 155 13.10 -2.02 -2.05
CA ALA A 155 12.46 -2.67 -3.19
C ALA A 155 12.18 -1.73 -4.38
N LEU A 156 12.29 -0.40 -4.23
CA LEU A 156 11.82 0.54 -5.26
C LEU A 156 12.56 0.36 -6.59
N LEU A 157 13.88 0.48 -6.60
CA LEU A 157 14.65 0.40 -7.83
C LEU A 157 14.58 -0.99 -8.50
N PRO A 158 14.71 -2.12 -7.76
CA PRO A 158 14.51 -3.45 -8.34
C PRO A 158 13.14 -3.66 -8.97
N LEU A 159 12.08 -3.12 -8.37
CA LEU A 159 10.73 -3.22 -8.93
C LEU A 159 10.53 -2.35 -10.18
N ILE A 160 11.13 -1.16 -10.25
CA ILE A 160 11.15 -0.35 -11.47
C ILE A 160 11.80 -1.15 -12.61
N ASP A 161 12.99 -1.71 -12.38
CA ASP A 161 13.72 -2.48 -13.38
C ASP A 161 12.90 -3.69 -13.86
N LEU A 162 12.25 -4.41 -12.94
CA LEU A 162 11.40 -5.56 -13.26
C LEU A 162 10.16 -5.13 -14.07
N ALA A 163 9.50 -4.05 -13.69
CA ALA A 163 8.32 -3.56 -14.38
C ALA A 163 8.63 -3.06 -15.80
N LEU A 164 9.76 -2.36 -15.98
CA LEU A 164 10.24 -1.93 -17.30
C LEU A 164 10.59 -3.12 -18.21
N LYS A 165 11.26 -4.14 -17.66
CA LYS A 165 11.53 -5.39 -18.39
C LYS A 165 10.22 -6.02 -18.86
N LYS A 166 9.26 -6.18 -17.95
CA LYS A 166 7.95 -6.78 -18.27
C LYS A 166 7.16 -5.97 -19.31
N ALA A 167 7.21 -4.63 -19.22
CA ALA A 167 6.56 -3.76 -20.19
C ALA A 167 7.13 -3.90 -21.61
N ARG A 168 8.44 -4.16 -21.74
CA ARG A 168 9.10 -4.41 -23.05
C ARG A 168 8.73 -5.77 -23.63
N GLU A 169 8.61 -6.80 -22.78
CA GLU A 169 8.21 -8.16 -23.19
C GLU A 169 6.78 -8.18 -23.76
N ASP A 170 5.88 -7.34 -23.23
CA ASP A 170 4.47 -7.29 -23.67
C ASP A 170 4.28 -6.58 -25.04
N VAL A 171 5.29 -5.86 -25.53
CA VAL A 171 5.24 -5.09 -26.82
C VAL A 171 5.95 -5.84 -27.96
N GLY A 172 6.74 -6.85 -27.66
CA GLY A 172 7.49 -7.67 -28.64
C GLY A 172 6.76 -8.94 -28.99
#